data_e1b6593b051516b8f6eca4d43eaf9241
#
_entry.id   e1b6593b051516b8f6eca4d43eaf9241
#
_cell.length_a   1.000
_cell.length_b   1.000
_cell.length_c   1.000
_cell.angle_alpha   90.00
_cell.angle_beta   90.00
_cell.angle_gamma   90.00
#
_symmetry.space_group_name_H-M   'P 1'
#
loop_
_entity.id
_entity.type
_entity.pdbx_description
1 polymer ?
#
loop_
_entity_poly.entity_id
_entity_poly.type
_entity_poly.pdbx_seq_one_letter_code
_entity_poly.pdbx_strand_id
1 'polypeptide(L)'
;MNPRDKKIQIASFDDTTVIGINSSLPDYKLAWSINKQLSIDLVRYDDLEFEGGEFSFFYYTAGENYNVYNLVSLVRKDKVLYSFNPRLDYLFLIQNSLTAERRLHLIQSIRATEGVVHAFLLEKDKT
;
A
#
# COMPACT_ATOMS: atom_id res chain seq x y z
N MET A 1 -5.79 18.30 10.95
CA MET A 1 -6.41 17.33 10.06
C MET A 1 -6.83 16.09 10.80
N ASN A 2 -7.97 15.59 10.44
CA ASN A 2 -8.52 14.39 11.04
C ASN A 2 -7.79 13.17 10.48
N PRO A 3 -7.31 12.26 11.32
CA PRO A 3 -6.67 11.04 10.80
C PRO A 3 -7.54 10.27 9.82
N ARG A 4 -8.84 10.35 10.01
CA ARG A 4 -9.76 9.67 9.12
C ARG A 4 -9.66 10.21 7.70
N ASP A 5 -9.38 11.48 7.55
CA ASP A 5 -9.28 12.08 6.23
C ASP A 5 -8.11 11.49 5.46
N LYS A 6 -7.00 11.22 6.13
CA LYS A 6 -5.84 10.63 5.46
C LYS A 6 -6.16 9.28 4.89
N LYS A 7 -6.81 8.45 5.69
CA LYS A 7 -7.11 7.09 5.29
C LYS A 7 -8.14 7.06 4.17
N ILE A 8 -9.16 7.87 4.30
CA ILE A 8 -10.27 7.82 3.36
C ILE A 8 -9.90 8.41 2.02
N GLN A 9 -8.83 9.17 1.99
CA GLN A 9 -8.36 9.77 0.75
C GLN A 9 -8.05 8.73 -0.32
N ILE A 10 -7.91 7.48 0.05
CA ILE A 10 -7.67 6.44 -0.95
C ILE A 10 -8.70 6.51 -2.06
N ALA A 11 -9.96 6.70 -1.71
CA ALA A 11 -11.03 6.72 -2.69
C ALA A 11 -11.02 7.97 -3.55
N SER A 12 -10.36 9.04 -3.10
CA SER A 12 -10.35 10.28 -3.85
C SER A 12 -9.05 10.51 -4.62
N PHE A 13 -8.13 9.55 -4.60
CA PHE A 13 -6.90 9.68 -5.38
C PHE A 13 -7.14 9.20 -6.80
N ASP A 14 -7.57 10.10 -7.67
CA ASP A 14 -7.89 9.71 -9.05
C ASP A 14 -6.69 9.10 -9.76
N ASP A 15 -5.49 9.58 -9.44
CA ASP A 15 -4.29 9.12 -10.09
C ASP A 15 -3.55 8.07 -9.29
N THR A 16 -4.17 7.52 -8.27
CA THR A 16 -3.50 6.56 -7.39
C THR A 16 -3.80 5.14 -7.85
N THR A 17 -2.74 4.35 -7.95
CA THR A 17 -2.87 2.91 -8.16
C THR A 17 -2.83 2.26 -6.79
N VAL A 18 -3.81 1.41 -6.51
CA VAL A 18 -3.94 0.75 -5.22
C VAL A 18 -3.85 -0.74 -5.42
N ILE A 19 -2.91 -1.37 -4.72
CA ILE A 19 -2.72 -2.81 -4.77
C ILE A 19 -2.97 -3.38 -3.38
N GLY A 20 -3.91 -4.32 -3.30
CA GLY A 20 -4.15 -5.03 -2.05
C GLY A 20 -3.24 -6.24 -1.97
N ILE A 21 -2.64 -6.46 -0.81
CA ILE A 21 -1.65 -7.51 -0.63
C ILE A 21 -2.01 -8.40 0.54
N ASN A 22 -1.90 -9.70 0.32
CA ASN A 22 -1.93 -10.68 1.40
C ASN A 22 -0.53 -11.21 1.61
N SER A 23 -0.07 -11.17 2.84
CA SER A 23 1.25 -11.65 3.20
C SER A 23 1.27 -11.97 4.68
N SER A 24 1.95 -13.04 5.04
CA SER A 24 2.14 -13.38 6.45
C SER A 24 3.37 -12.71 7.05
N LEU A 25 4.13 -11.98 6.23
CA LEU A 25 5.31 -11.30 6.73
C LEU A 25 4.91 -10.10 7.59
N PRO A 26 5.69 -9.82 8.65
CA PRO A 26 5.50 -8.56 9.34
C PRO A 26 5.86 -7.40 8.44
N ASP A 27 5.39 -6.22 8.81
CA ASP A 27 5.47 -5.03 7.96
C ASP A 27 6.90 -4.72 7.51
N TYR A 28 7.86 -4.75 8.42
CA TYR A 28 9.23 -4.37 8.06
C TYR A 28 9.85 -5.38 7.09
N LYS A 29 9.48 -6.65 7.21
CA LYS A 29 10.01 -7.66 6.29
C LYS A 29 9.37 -7.55 4.93
N LEU A 30 8.08 -7.26 4.89
CA LEU A 30 7.41 -7.06 3.61
C LEU A 30 7.97 -5.83 2.91
N ALA A 31 8.16 -4.74 3.65
CA ALA A 31 8.76 -3.53 3.08
C ALA A 31 10.14 -3.83 2.51
N TRP A 32 10.95 -4.60 3.24
CA TRP A 32 12.27 -4.96 2.77
C TRP A 32 12.21 -5.78 1.48
N SER A 33 11.29 -6.73 1.42
CA SER A 33 11.15 -7.57 0.22
C SER A 33 10.70 -6.75 -0.99
N ILE A 34 9.77 -5.83 -0.77
CA ILE A 34 9.30 -4.97 -1.84
C ILE A 34 10.43 -4.06 -2.30
N ASN A 35 11.21 -3.53 -1.36
CA ASN A 35 12.34 -2.67 -1.71
C ASN A 35 13.31 -3.40 -2.62
N LYS A 36 13.60 -4.64 -2.32
CA LYS A 36 14.49 -5.44 -3.16
C LYS A 36 13.89 -5.67 -4.54
N GLN A 37 12.63 -6.02 -4.57
CA GLN A 37 11.99 -6.39 -5.82
C GLN A 37 11.83 -5.20 -6.75
N LEU A 38 11.52 -4.05 -6.20
CA LEU A 38 11.24 -2.87 -7.01
C LEU A 38 12.40 -1.89 -7.09
N SER A 39 13.48 -2.15 -6.34
CA SER A 39 14.64 -1.24 -6.26
C SER A 39 14.21 0.13 -5.76
N ILE A 40 13.42 0.14 -4.72
CA ILE A 40 13.02 1.37 -4.04
C ILE A 40 13.46 1.28 -2.58
N ASP A 41 13.16 2.31 -1.81
CA ASP A 41 13.63 2.39 -0.44
C ASP A 41 12.53 2.91 0.48
N LEU A 42 11.51 2.09 0.65
CA LEU A 42 10.45 2.40 1.60
C LEU A 42 11.04 2.49 3.00
N VAL A 43 10.79 3.58 3.69
CA VAL A 43 11.25 3.76 5.06
C VAL A 43 10.07 3.97 5.96
N ARG A 44 10.21 3.52 7.20
CA ARG A 44 9.13 3.65 8.14
C ARG A 44 8.93 5.10 8.51
N TYR A 45 7.68 5.48 8.51
CA TYR A 45 7.26 6.81 8.91
C TYR A 45 6.46 6.70 10.20
N ASP A 46 5.94 7.80 10.68
CA ASP A 46 5.08 7.76 11.85
C ASP A 46 3.88 6.87 11.56
N ASP A 47 3.46 6.13 12.57
CA ASP A 47 2.31 5.27 12.41
C ASP A 47 1.08 6.11 12.11
N LEU A 48 0.18 5.50 11.35
CA LEU A 48 -1.10 6.11 11.06
C LEU A 48 -2.05 5.81 12.21
N GLU A 49 -2.53 6.85 12.88
CA GLU A 49 -3.43 6.67 14.02
C GLU A 49 -4.87 6.75 13.56
N PHE A 50 -5.66 5.78 13.96
CA PHE A 50 -7.05 5.74 13.59
C PHE A 50 -7.83 4.93 14.63
N GLU A 51 -8.85 5.55 15.19
CA GLU A 51 -9.77 4.91 16.14
C GLU A 51 -9.01 4.16 17.24
N GLY A 52 -8.04 4.83 17.84
CA GLY A 52 -7.33 4.28 18.96
C GLY A 52 -6.28 3.24 18.61
N GLY A 53 -6.10 2.95 17.35
CA GLY A 53 -5.06 2.03 16.90
C GLY A 53 -3.99 2.74 16.11
N GLU A 54 -2.83 2.14 16.06
CA GLU A 54 -1.72 2.65 15.26
C GLU A 54 -1.36 1.61 14.23
N PHE A 55 -1.32 2.03 12.98
CA PHE A 55 -1.05 1.14 11.85
C PHE A 55 0.22 1.57 11.16
N SER A 56 1.11 0.62 10.88
CA SER A 56 2.41 0.96 10.33
C SER A 56 2.28 1.52 8.92
N PHE A 57 3.22 2.40 8.59
CA PHE A 57 3.17 3.16 7.36
C PHE A 57 4.60 3.37 6.86
N PHE A 58 4.85 2.98 5.60
CA PHE A 58 6.15 3.14 4.97
C PHE A 58 6.00 3.99 3.73
N TYR A 59 7.04 4.75 3.42
CA TYR A 59 6.94 5.80 2.42
C TYR A 59 8.23 5.88 1.62
N TYR A 60 8.11 6.20 0.34
CA TYR A 60 9.27 6.41 -0.51
C TYR A 60 8.90 7.32 -1.68
N THR A 61 9.78 8.26 -2.00
CA THR A 61 9.67 9.02 -3.21
C THR A 61 11.08 9.23 -3.76
N ALA A 62 11.20 9.14 -5.07
CA ALA A 62 12.50 9.26 -5.72
C ALA A 62 12.80 10.67 -6.20
N GLY A 63 11.92 11.62 -5.92
CA GLY A 63 12.14 13.00 -6.33
C GLY A 63 10.84 13.65 -6.75
N GLU A 64 10.97 14.86 -7.30
CA GLU A 64 9.80 15.69 -7.49
C GLU A 64 8.80 15.15 -8.49
N ASN A 65 9.26 14.67 -9.61
CA ASN A 65 8.37 14.22 -10.66
C ASN A 65 8.24 12.71 -10.71
N TYR A 66 8.58 12.05 -9.62
CA TYR A 66 8.54 10.60 -9.57
C TYR A 66 7.39 10.13 -8.73
N ASN A 67 7.09 8.85 -8.86
CA ASN A 67 5.99 8.25 -8.12
C ASN A 67 6.26 8.29 -6.62
N VAL A 68 5.19 8.41 -5.88
CA VAL A 68 5.23 8.31 -4.43
C VAL A 68 4.63 6.97 -4.06
N TYR A 69 5.36 6.21 -3.25
CA TYR A 69 4.96 4.87 -2.86
C TYR A 69 4.64 4.85 -1.38
N ASN A 70 3.56 4.17 -1.04
CA ASN A 70 3.16 4.02 0.36
C ASN A 70 2.77 2.58 0.60
N LEU A 71 3.25 2.02 1.71
CA LEU A 71 2.85 0.70 2.16
C LEU A 71 2.18 0.85 3.51
N VAL A 72 0.94 0.44 3.61
CA VAL A 72 0.14 0.63 4.81
C VAL A 72 -0.31 -0.73 5.32
N SER A 73 -0.10 -1.00 6.60
CA SER A 73 -0.65 -2.18 7.22
C SER A 73 -2.12 -1.94 7.52
N LEU A 74 -2.96 -2.91 7.18
CA LEU A 74 -4.40 -2.80 7.41
C LEU A 74 -4.82 -3.48 8.70
N VAL A 75 -3.96 -4.29 9.26
CA VAL A 75 -4.29 -5.08 10.44
C VAL A 75 -3.24 -4.86 11.50
N ARG A 76 -3.68 -4.63 12.72
CA ARG A 76 -2.78 -4.58 13.86
C ARG A 76 -3.45 -5.31 15.01
N LYS A 77 -2.87 -6.45 15.36
CA LYS A 77 -3.46 -7.31 16.38
C LYS A 77 -4.90 -7.61 16.01
N ASP A 78 -5.85 -7.13 16.80
CA ASP A 78 -7.27 -7.39 16.56
C ASP A 78 -7.98 -6.24 15.90
N LYS A 79 -7.24 -5.22 15.45
CA LYS A 79 -7.85 -4.05 14.82
C LYS A 79 -7.61 -4.05 13.34
N VAL A 80 -8.60 -3.61 12.59
CA VAL A 80 -8.56 -3.58 11.14
C VAL A 80 -8.83 -2.15 10.70
N LEU A 81 -7.88 -1.56 9.96
CA LEU A 81 -8.03 -0.21 9.45
C LEU A 81 -9.14 -0.11 8.42
N TYR A 82 -9.16 -1.07 7.52
CA TYR A 82 -10.19 -1.20 6.51
C TYR A 82 -10.60 -2.65 6.40
N SER A 83 -11.88 -2.86 6.14
CA SER A 83 -12.36 -4.20 5.81
C SER A 83 -12.57 -4.29 4.32
N PHE A 84 -11.98 -5.29 3.72
CA PHE A 84 -12.14 -5.58 2.30
C PHE A 84 -12.66 -7.00 2.14
N ASN A 85 -13.27 -7.23 1.02
CA ASN A 85 -13.73 -8.56 0.66
C ASN A 85 -13.14 -8.89 -0.71
N PRO A 86 -12.11 -9.72 -0.80
CA PRO A 86 -11.50 -10.49 0.29
C PRO A 86 -10.69 -9.64 1.25
N ARG A 87 -10.43 -10.19 2.42
CA ARG A 87 -9.66 -9.49 3.42
C ARG A 87 -8.22 -9.33 2.96
N LEU A 88 -7.66 -8.16 3.21
CA LEU A 88 -6.29 -7.84 2.82
C LEU A 88 -5.48 -7.49 4.05
N ASP A 89 -4.18 -7.74 3.96
CA ASP A 89 -3.26 -7.44 5.05
C ASP A 89 -2.57 -6.11 4.89
N TYR A 90 -2.32 -5.70 3.65
CA TYR A 90 -1.62 -4.45 3.35
C TYR A 90 -2.21 -3.79 2.13
N LEU A 91 -2.00 -2.48 2.05
CA LEU A 91 -2.23 -1.73 0.81
C LEU A 91 -0.91 -1.13 0.36
N PHE A 92 -0.65 -1.21 -0.93
CA PHE A 92 0.48 -0.57 -1.55
C PHE A 92 -0.08 0.45 -2.53
N LEU A 93 0.22 1.72 -2.28
CA LEU A 93 -0.35 2.82 -3.05
C LEU A 93 0.75 3.52 -3.82
N ILE A 94 0.51 3.75 -5.10
CA ILE A 94 1.43 4.50 -5.93
C ILE A 94 0.68 5.72 -6.43
N GLN A 95 1.11 6.89 -6.01
CA GLN A 95 0.52 8.13 -6.46
C GLN A 95 1.17 8.53 -7.77
N ASN A 96 0.43 9.23 -8.57
CA ASN A 96 0.74 9.61 -9.93
C ASN A 96 0.19 8.60 -10.92
N SER A 97 -0.17 9.12 -12.07
CA SER A 97 -0.79 8.30 -13.10
C SER A 97 0.20 7.30 -13.65
N LEU A 98 -0.25 6.08 -13.78
CA LEU A 98 0.51 5.03 -14.43
C LEU A 98 -0.27 4.58 -15.67
N THR A 99 0.47 4.28 -16.73
CA THR A 99 -0.16 3.67 -17.90
C THR A 99 -0.66 2.28 -17.53
N ALA A 100 -1.57 1.74 -18.32
CA ALA A 100 -2.06 0.39 -18.09
C ALA A 100 -0.91 -0.61 -18.11
N GLU A 101 0.04 -0.41 -19.01
CA GLU A 101 1.18 -1.29 -19.13
C GLU A 101 2.04 -1.27 -17.87
N ARG A 102 2.28 -0.07 -17.32
CA ARG A 102 3.09 0.05 -16.13
C ARG A 102 2.37 -0.52 -14.92
N ARG A 103 1.06 -0.36 -14.86
CA ARG A 103 0.30 -0.97 -13.77
C ARG A 103 0.39 -2.50 -13.81
N LEU A 104 0.29 -3.05 -15.02
CA LEU A 104 0.41 -4.50 -15.17
C LEU A 104 1.79 -4.98 -14.73
N HIS A 105 2.82 -4.28 -15.18
CA HIS A 105 4.18 -4.64 -14.80
C HIS A 105 4.37 -4.57 -13.29
N LEU A 106 3.82 -3.53 -12.68
CA LEU A 106 3.94 -3.34 -11.25
C LEU A 106 3.24 -4.46 -10.47
N ILE A 107 2.01 -4.82 -10.86
CA ILE A 107 1.30 -5.87 -10.15
C ILE A 107 2.04 -7.21 -10.29
N GLN A 108 2.63 -7.46 -11.44
CA GLN A 108 3.41 -8.67 -11.64
C GLN A 108 4.65 -8.69 -10.75
N SER A 109 5.30 -7.55 -10.61
CA SER A 109 6.48 -7.43 -9.76
C SER A 109 6.11 -7.64 -8.29
N ILE A 110 5.00 -7.08 -7.86
CA ILE A 110 4.55 -7.26 -6.49
C ILE A 110 4.22 -8.73 -6.24
N ARG A 111 3.56 -9.37 -7.20
CA ARG A 111 3.23 -10.80 -7.06
C ARG A 111 4.47 -11.67 -6.99
N ALA A 112 5.56 -11.23 -7.60
CA ALA A 112 6.82 -11.98 -7.57
C ALA A 112 7.64 -11.68 -6.33
N THR A 113 7.21 -10.76 -5.50
CA THR A 113 7.93 -10.37 -4.29
C THR A 113 7.88 -11.51 -3.28
N GLU A 114 9.03 -11.81 -2.70
CA GLU A 114 9.10 -12.87 -1.71
C GLU A 114 8.21 -12.56 -0.52
N GLY A 115 7.38 -13.50 -0.12
CA GLY A 115 6.48 -13.33 1.00
C GLY A 115 5.09 -12.85 0.65
N VAL A 116 4.87 -12.43 -0.59
CA VAL A 116 3.54 -12.04 -1.03
C VAL A 116 2.78 -13.28 -1.47
N VAL A 117 1.64 -13.52 -0.85
CA VAL A 117 0.78 -14.65 -1.18
C VAL A 117 -0.16 -14.28 -2.32
N HIS A 118 -0.83 -13.16 -2.19
CA HIS A 118 -1.71 -12.64 -3.23
C HIS A 118 -1.54 -11.14 -3.34
N ALA A 119 -1.73 -10.63 -4.54
CA ALA A 119 -1.75 -9.19 -4.78
C ALA A 119 -2.79 -8.89 -5.84
N PHE A 120 -3.61 -7.89 -5.57
CA PHE A 120 -4.73 -7.54 -6.43
C PHE A 120 -4.69 -6.06 -6.73
N LEU A 121 -4.93 -5.73 -7.98
CA LEU A 121 -5.12 -4.35 -8.37
C LEU A 121 -6.55 -3.97 -8.00
N LEU A 122 -6.69 -3.04 -7.07
CA LEU A 122 -8.01 -2.63 -6.62
C LEU A 122 -8.53 -1.53 -7.53
N GLU A 123 -9.78 -1.69 -7.94
CA GLU A 123 -10.41 -0.65 -8.75
C GLU A 123 -10.98 0.40 -7.84
N LYS A 124 -10.75 1.64 -8.22
CA LYS A 124 -11.27 2.74 -7.45
C LYS A 124 -12.74 2.88 -7.72
N ASP A 125 -13.44 3.08 -6.65
CA ASP A 125 -14.78 3.62 -6.68
C ASP A 125 -15.63 3.16 -7.85
N LYS A 126 -16.25 2.04 -7.69
CA LYS A 126 -17.22 1.54 -8.64
C LYS A 126 -18.63 1.95 -8.30
N THR A 127 -18.77 2.66 -7.23
CA THR A 127 -20.10 3.09 -6.80
C THR A 127 -20.49 4.39 -7.42
#